data_875041295f48a8f9452227eb01a40cc3
#
_entry.id   875041295f48a8f9452227eb01a40cc3
#
_cell.length_a   1.000
_cell.length_b   1.000
_cell.length_c   1.000
_cell.angle_alpha   90.00
_cell.angle_beta   90.00
_cell.angle_gamma   90.00
#
_symmetry.space_group_name_H-M   'P 1'
#
loop_
_entity.id
_entity.type
_entity.pdbx_description
1 polymer ?
#
loop_
_entity_poly.entity_id
_entity_poly.type
_entity_poly.pdbx_seq_one_letter_code
_entity_poly.pdbx_strand_id
1 'polypeptide(L)'
;MKMLLSRVLASAMGIVCFATAGNAATANGFPFTGENLTYSVNWPSGLNLGEGHLRATEESGIWSFDLTLDASVPGFDVNDHYHSSATRDFCSSSFERTSTHGTRKTHENETVSGGQVTRQTENGGGKSDIKVAPCVKDALTFLFFTRRELGQGRMPPPQQILYGPLYTARLDYVGAPVIRVAGKPEQSDMLICTMTGPASTIKFEMYFARDAARTPLLIKVPLQMGSFAMELVR
;
A
#
# COMPACT_ATOMS: atom_id res chain seq x y z
N MET A 1 -11.54 62.78 -62.73
CA MET A 1 -11.00 61.95 -63.83
C MET A 1 -9.84 61.14 -63.27
N LYS A 2 -9.90 59.80 -63.38
CA LYS A 2 -8.96 58.72 -62.97
C LYS A 2 -9.11 58.22 -61.55
N MET A 3 -9.84 57.11 -61.50
CA MET A 3 -9.84 56.04 -60.41
C MET A 3 -8.47 55.44 -60.29
N LEU A 4 -8.07 55.15 -59.04
CA LEU A 4 -7.04 54.18 -58.74
C LEU A 4 -7.59 53.27 -57.66
N LEU A 5 -7.88 52.01 -58.06
CA LEU A 5 -8.20 50.85 -57.15
C LEU A 5 -6.96 50.49 -56.38
N SER A 6 -7.05 50.49 -55.05
CA SER A 6 -6.07 49.87 -54.21
C SER A 6 -6.65 48.54 -53.71
N ARG A 7 -6.02 47.42 -54.10
CA ARG A 7 -6.34 46.08 -53.67
C ARG A 7 -5.73 45.85 -52.27
N VAL A 8 -6.60 45.62 -51.29
CA VAL A 8 -6.19 45.15 -49.96
C VAL A 8 -6.12 43.61 -50.01
N LEU A 9 -4.91 43.06 -49.89
CA LEU A 9 -4.68 41.66 -49.68
C LEU A 9 -4.94 41.35 -48.17
N ALA A 10 -5.98 40.62 -47.88
CA ALA A 10 -6.22 40.06 -46.57
C ALA A 10 -5.42 38.76 -46.44
N SER A 11 -4.31 38.78 -45.67
CA SER A 11 -3.58 37.58 -45.24
C SER A 11 -4.36 36.93 -44.11
N ALA A 12 -5.02 35.82 -44.40
CA ALA A 12 -5.60 34.95 -43.40
C ALA A 12 -4.46 34.13 -42.75
N MET A 13 -4.06 34.51 -41.53
CA MET A 13 -3.13 33.78 -40.72
C MET A 13 -3.92 32.68 -40.00
N GLY A 14 -3.88 31.45 -40.56
CA GLY A 14 -4.48 30.26 -39.95
C GLY A 14 -3.73 29.88 -38.66
N ILE A 15 -4.38 30.05 -37.52
CA ILE A 15 -3.92 29.53 -36.24
C ILE A 15 -4.19 28.04 -36.27
N VAL A 16 -3.13 27.23 -36.49
CA VAL A 16 -3.18 25.77 -36.29
C VAL A 16 -3.09 25.52 -34.80
N CYS A 17 -4.24 25.29 -34.14
CA CYS A 17 -4.27 24.73 -32.79
C CYS A 17 -3.81 23.27 -32.85
N PHE A 18 -2.57 23.01 -32.46
CA PHE A 18 -2.15 21.68 -32.12
C PHE A 18 -2.88 21.29 -30.83
N ALA A 19 -3.96 20.52 -30.96
CA ALA A 19 -4.53 19.79 -29.85
C ALA A 19 -3.50 18.72 -29.45
N THR A 20 -2.72 18.98 -28.41
CA THR A 20 -2.00 17.91 -27.72
C THR A 20 -3.05 17.01 -27.15
N ALA A 21 -3.26 15.83 -27.76
CA ALA A 21 -3.98 14.75 -27.16
C ALA A 21 -3.18 14.34 -25.91
N GLY A 22 -3.51 14.95 -24.78
CA GLY A 22 -3.11 14.44 -23.50
C GLY A 22 -3.66 13.02 -23.41
N ASN A 23 -2.78 12.01 -23.36
CA ASN A 23 -3.17 10.68 -22.98
C ASN A 23 -3.88 10.83 -21.63
N ALA A 24 -5.20 10.82 -21.64
CA ALA A 24 -5.99 10.55 -20.45
C ALA A 24 -5.57 9.15 -20.03
N ALA A 25 -4.71 9.08 -19.02
CA ALA A 25 -4.40 7.84 -18.34
C ALA A 25 -5.75 7.23 -17.99
N THR A 26 -6.03 6.10 -18.58
CA THR A 26 -7.26 5.33 -18.35
C THR A 26 -7.40 5.14 -16.84
N ALA A 27 -8.47 5.70 -16.28
CA ALA A 27 -8.73 5.79 -14.85
C ALA A 27 -8.90 4.43 -14.12
N ASN A 28 -8.51 3.33 -14.74
CA ASN A 28 -8.66 1.96 -14.24
C ASN A 28 -7.36 1.17 -14.08
N GLY A 29 -6.21 1.72 -14.44
CA GLY A 29 -4.93 1.04 -14.24
C GLY A 29 -4.16 1.70 -13.09
N PHE A 30 -4.23 1.11 -11.90
CA PHE A 30 -3.31 1.48 -10.83
C PHE A 30 -1.90 0.99 -11.21
N PRO A 31 -0.82 1.78 -11.02
CA PRO A 31 0.50 1.49 -11.58
C PRO A 31 1.26 0.38 -10.86
N PHE A 32 0.59 -0.51 -10.11
CA PHE A 32 1.26 -1.55 -9.32
C PHE A 32 1.40 -2.90 -10.04
N THR A 33 0.74 -3.12 -11.16
CA THR A 33 0.79 -4.42 -11.85
C THR A 33 2.23 -4.79 -12.17
N GLY A 34 2.69 -5.92 -11.63
CA GLY A 34 4.06 -6.37 -11.78
C GLY A 34 5.07 -5.69 -10.84
N GLU A 35 4.59 -4.95 -9.82
CA GLU A 35 5.47 -4.32 -8.83
C GLU A 35 6.18 -5.37 -7.98
N ASN A 36 7.48 -5.15 -7.76
CA ASN A 36 8.31 -5.94 -6.86
C ASN A 36 9.28 -5.00 -6.14
N LEU A 37 9.02 -4.77 -4.86
CA LEU A 37 9.80 -3.86 -4.02
C LEU A 37 10.58 -4.66 -2.99
N THR A 38 11.83 -4.29 -2.77
CA THR A 38 12.69 -4.87 -1.74
C THR A 38 12.95 -3.85 -0.64
N TYR A 39 12.86 -4.29 0.59
CA TYR A 39 13.06 -3.49 1.80
C TYR A 39 14.16 -4.08 2.66
N SER A 40 14.96 -3.23 3.29
CA SER A 40 15.76 -3.61 4.45
C SER A 40 14.91 -3.53 5.71
N VAL A 41 15.03 -4.53 6.58
CA VAL A 41 14.39 -4.54 7.90
C VAL A 41 15.44 -4.11 8.93
N ASN A 42 15.20 -2.98 9.60
CA ASN A 42 16.18 -2.36 10.46
C ASN A 42 15.67 -2.20 11.91
N TRP A 43 16.57 -2.38 12.85
CA TRP A 43 16.38 -2.01 14.26
C TRP A 43 16.54 -0.48 14.44
N PRO A 44 16.03 0.14 15.54
CA PRO A 44 16.19 1.57 15.81
C PRO A 44 17.63 2.08 15.82
N SER A 45 18.59 1.21 16.17
CA SER A 45 20.02 1.53 16.12
C SER A 45 20.60 1.60 14.71
N GLY A 46 19.81 1.27 13.67
CA GLY A 46 20.28 1.15 12.29
C GLY A 46 20.87 -0.23 11.96
N LEU A 47 20.87 -1.18 12.90
CA LEU A 47 21.29 -2.54 12.62
C LEU A 47 20.32 -3.17 11.63
N ASN A 48 20.82 -3.65 10.50
CA ASN A 48 20.04 -4.44 9.55
C ASN A 48 19.76 -5.82 10.14
N LEU A 49 18.50 -6.23 10.12
CA LEU A 49 18.03 -7.51 10.63
C LEU A 49 17.68 -8.49 9.52
N GLY A 50 17.49 -7.99 8.29
CA GLY A 50 17.07 -8.82 7.17
C GLY A 50 16.37 -8.03 6.08
N GLU A 51 15.55 -8.72 5.29
CA GLU A 51 14.90 -8.18 4.10
C GLU A 51 13.40 -8.44 4.11
N GLY A 52 12.67 -7.60 3.37
CA GLY A 52 11.27 -7.79 3.04
C GLY A 52 11.04 -7.62 1.54
N HIS A 53 10.11 -8.37 0.98
CA HIS A 53 9.71 -8.24 -0.42
C HIS A 53 8.21 -8.02 -0.51
N LEU A 54 7.80 -6.92 -1.13
CA LEU A 54 6.42 -6.57 -1.38
C LEU A 54 6.15 -6.68 -2.89
N ARG A 55 5.16 -7.49 -3.27
CA ARG A 55 4.78 -7.72 -4.66
C ARG A 55 3.31 -7.43 -4.88
N ALA A 56 2.99 -6.99 -6.10
CA ALA A 56 1.61 -6.80 -6.54
C ALA A 56 1.45 -7.26 -7.98
N THR A 57 0.44 -8.09 -8.22
CA THR A 57 0.02 -8.48 -9.56
C THR A 57 -1.49 -8.32 -9.71
N GLU A 58 -1.94 -8.14 -10.93
CA GLU A 58 -3.37 -8.09 -11.23
C GLU A 58 -3.63 -8.99 -12.43
N GLU A 59 -4.57 -9.91 -12.26
CA GLU A 59 -5.00 -10.80 -13.32
C GLU A 59 -6.53 -10.86 -13.35
N SER A 60 -7.10 -10.59 -14.50
CA SER A 60 -8.56 -10.66 -14.73
C SER A 60 -9.40 -9.84 -13.72
N GLY A 61 -8.87 -8.74 -13.21
CA GLY A 61 -9.55 -7.86 -12.25
C GLY A 61 -9.44 -8.32 -10.79
N ILE A 62 -8.61 -9.30 -10.52
CA ILE A 62 -8.25 -9.76 -9.17
C ILE A 62 -6.83 -9.32 -8.88
N TRP A 63 -6.65 -8.59 -7.79
CA TRP A 63 -5.36 -8.26 -7.24
C TRP A 63 -4.82 -9.40 -6.39
N SER A 64 -3.52 -9.63 -6.50
CA SER A 64 -2.75 -10.49 -5.64
C SER A 64 -1.60 -9.68 -5.04
N PHE A 65 -1.51 -9.66 -3.73
CA PHE A 65 -0.47 -8.97 -2.97
C PHE A 65 0.27 -9.96 -2.11
N ASP A 66 1.60 -9.88 -2.14
CA ASP A 66 2.47 -10.71 -1.34
C ASP A 66 3.44 -9.84 -0.55
N LEU A 67 3.66 -10.20 0.71
CA LEU A 67 4.73 -9.66 1.56
C LEU A 67 5.47 -10.82 2.20
N THR A 68 6.75 -10.92 1.94
CA THR A 68 7.66 -11.80 2.69
C THR A 68 8.58 -10.98 3.56
N LEU A 69 8.81 -11.44 4.78
CA LEU A 69 9.77 -10.88 5.73
C LEU A 69 10.71 -11.99 6.16
N ASP A 70 12.00 -11.77 6.01
CA ASP A 70 13.05 -12.67 6.48
C ASP A 70 14.04 -11.84 7.29
N ALA A 71 13.95 -11.98 8.61
CA ALA A 71 14.74 -11.20 9.54
C ALA A 71 15.23 -12.08 10.69
N SER A 72 16.39 -11.74 11.24
CA SER A 72 16.97 -12.44 12.37
C SER A 72 17.53 -11.46 13.39
N VAL A 73 17.09 -11.61 14.62
CA VAL A 73 17.75 -11.05 15.80
C VAL A 73 18.50 -12.15 16.49
N PRO A 74 19.60 -11.88 17.24
CA PRO A 74 20.35 -12.91 17.90
C PRO A 74 19.48 -13.86 18.72
N GLY A 75 19.42 -15.14 18.32
CA GLY A 75 18.63 -16.19 18.96
C GLY A 75 17.15 -16.22 18.62
N PHE A 76 16.69 -15.42 17.65
CA PHE A 76 15.28 -15.38 17.27
C PHE A 76 15.11 -15.02 15.79
N ASP A 77 14.71 -16.00 14.99
CA ASP A 77 14.43 -15.82 13.58
C ASP A 77 12.95 -15.47 13.36
N VAL A 78 12.70 -14.59 12.39
CA VAL A 78 11.38 -14.16 11.95
C VAL A 78 11.27 -14.43 10.45
N ASN A 79 10.39 -15.34 10.09
CA ASN A 79 10.05 -15.62 8.68
C ASN A 79 8.55 -15.53 8.55
N ASP A 80 8.08 -14.49 7.88
CA ASP A 80 6.67 -14.25 7.64
C ASP A 80 6.36 -14.21 6.15
N HIS A 81 5.27 -14.84 5.77
CA HIS A 81 4.68 -14.72 4.44
C HIS A 81 3.21 -14.38 4.58
N TYR A 82 2.83 -13.30 3.93
CA TYR A 82 1.45 -12.82 3.83
C TYR A 82 1.05 -12.83 2.37
N HIS A 83 -0.08 -13.44 2.06
CA HIS A 83 -0.69 -13.41 0.74
C HIS A 83 -2.13 -12.90 0.82
N SER A 84 -2.49 -12.00 -0.06
CA SER A 84 -3.81 -11.38 -0.09
C SER A 84 -4.36 -11.39 -1.50
N SER A 85 -5.63 -11.79 -1.64
CA SER A 85 -6.39 -11.60 -2.87
C SER A 85 -7.50 -10.57 -2.65
N ALA A 86 -7.66 -9.67 -3.60
CA ALA A 86 -8.66 -8.60 -3.52
C ALA A 86 -9.33 -8.34 -4.88
N THR A 87 -10.54 -7.83 -4.82
CA THR A 87 -11.26 -7.36 -6.01
C THR A 87 -10.60 -6.10 -6.58
N ARG A 88 -11.01 -5.70 -7.79
CA ARG A 88 -10.59 -4.44 -8.41
C ARG A 88 -10.83 -3.20 -7.52
N ASP A 89 -11.85 -3.25 -6.66
CA ASP A 89 -12.18 -2.17 -5.72
C ASP A 89 -11.39 -2.25 -4.40
N PHE A 90 -10.42 -3.15 -4.31
CA PHE A 90 -9.64 -3.42 -3.10
C PHE A 90 -10.51 -3.87 -1.92
N CYS A 91 -11.48 -4.75 -2.18
CA CYS A 91 -12.16 -5.49 -1.14
C CYS A 91 -11.50 -6.87 -1.04
N SER A 92 -11.02 -7.23 0.14
CA SER A 92 -10.36 -8.54 0.34
C SER A 92 -11.31 -9.69 0.05
N SER A 93 -10.83 -10.71 -0.65
CA SER A 93 -11.53 -11.97 -0.88
C SER A 93 -10.90 -13.12 -0.09
N SER A 94 -9.58 -13.11 0.07
CA SER A 94 -8.86 -14.05 0.91
C SER A 94 -7.59 -13.41 1.47
N PHE A 95 -7.14 -13.93 2.61
CA PHE A 95 -5.88 -13.57 3.22
C PHE A 95 -5.26 -14.81 3.86
N GLU A 96 -4.01 -15.06 3.58
CA GLU A 96 -3.23 -16.15 4.13
C GLU A 96 -2.00 -15.58 4.85
N ARG A 97 -1.70 -16.13 6.02
CA ARG A 97 -0.52 -15.81 6.78
C ARG A 97 0.19 -17.06 7.24
N THR A 98 1.44 -17.20 6.85
CA THR A 98 2.37 -18.18 7.45
C THR A 98 3.44 -17.41 8.19
N SER A 99 3.66 -17.69 9.46
CA SER A 99 4.71 -17.04 10.25
C SER A 99 5.49 -18.03 11.09
N THR A 100 6.80 -17.80 11.14
CA THR A 100 7.73 -18.54 12.01
C THR A 100 8.50 -17.53 12.84
N HIS A 101 8.28 -17.52 14.14
CA HIS A 101 8.93 -16.66 15.11
C HIS A 101 9.70 -17.52 16.11
N GLY A 102 10.99 -17.70 15.89
CA GLY A 102 11.81 -18.68 16.59
C GLY A 102 11.27 -20.10 16.37
N THR A 103 10.79 -20.75 17.42
CA THR A 103 10.19 -22.11 17.33
C THR A 103 8.68 -22.11 17.07
N ARG A 104 8.02 -20.96 17.21
CA ARG A 104 6.57 -20.84 17.05
C ARG A 104 6.23 -20.69 15.57
N LYS A 105 5.41 -21.62 15.05
CA LYS A 105 4.85 -21.58 13.70
C LYS A 105 3.35 -21.33 13.76
N THR A 106 2.86 -20.47 12.90
CA THR A 106 1.43 -20.18 12.75
C THR A 106 1.07 -20.19 11.26
N HIS A 107 -0.04 -20.84 10.95
CA HIS A 107 -0.65 -20.76 9.63
C HIS A 107 -2.12 -20.39 9.80
N GLU A 108 -2.55 -19.34 9.11
CA GLU A 108 -3.89 -18.79 9.21
C GLU A 108 -4.42 -18.47 7.82
N ASN A 109 -5.63 -18.94 7.53
CA ASN A 109 -6.37 -18.66 6.31
C ASN A 109 -7.66 -17.92 6.64
N GLU A 110 -7.94 -16.85 5.92
CA GLU A 110 -9.17 -16.08 5.98
C GLU A 110 -9.83 -16.03 4.61
N THR A 111 -11.13 -16.35 4.56
CA THR A 111 -11.95 -16.21 3.35
C THR A 111 -13.09 -15.26 3.63
N VAL A 112 -13.27 -14.27 2.75
CA VAL A 112 -14.31 -13.24 2.87
C VAL A 112 -15.43 -13.52 1.91
N SER A 113 -16.66 -13.66 2.42
CA SER A 113 -17.87 -13.87 1.60
C SER A 113 -19.09 -13.34 2.32
N GLY A 114 -19.99 -12.64 1.61
CA GLY A 114 -21.29 -12.23 2.11
C GLY A 114 -21.29 -11.38 3.39
N GLY A 115 -20.26 -10.57 3.62
CA GLY A 115 -20.14 -9.76 4.85
C GLY A 115 -19.69 -10.56 6.08
N GLN A 116 -19.08 -11.71 5.84
CA GLN A 116 -18.52 -12.60 6.85
C GLN A 116 -17.10 -13.02 6.45
N VAL A 117 -16.24 -13.16 7.43
CA VAL A 117 -14.92 -13.77 7.30
C VAL A 117 -14.94 -15.08 8.03
N THR A 118 -14.59 -16.14 7.33
CA THR A 118 -14.25 -17.42 7.94
C THR A 118 -12.75 -17.51 8.09
N ARG A 119 -12.28 -17.57 9.33
CA ARG A 119 -10.87 -17.77 9.68
C ARG A 119 -10.65 -19.21 10.10
N GLN A 120 -9.57 -19.79 9.59
CA GLN A 120 -9.05 -21.08 10.03
C GLN A 120 -7.60 -20.93 10.44
N THR A 121 -7.29 -21.30 11.67
CA THR A 121 -5.92 -21.30 12.21
C THR A 121 -5.51 -22.73 12.50
N GLU A 122 -4.40 -23.16 11.92
CA GLU A 122 -3.81 -24.47 12.19
C GLU A 122 -3.08 -24.48 13.54
N ASN A 123 -2.69 -25.67 13.98
CA ASN A 123 -1.93 -25.88 15.24
C ASN A 123 -2.67 -25.41 16.51
N GLY A 124 -3.97 -25.69 16.60
CA GLY A 124 -4.77 -25.50 17.80
C GLY A 124 -5.62 -24.23 17.87
N GLY A 125 -5.63 -23.41 16.81
CA GLY A 125 -6.44 -22.18 16.76
C GLY A 125 -7.90 -22.37 16.37
N GLY A 126 -8.23 -23.45 15.62
CA GLY A 126 -9.60 -23.78 15.21
C GLY A 126 -10.16 -22.85 14.13
N LYS A 127 -11.51 -22.87 14.04
CA LYS A 127 -12.27 -22.08 13.06
C LYS A 127 -13.13 -21.04 13.76
N SER A 128 -13.20 -19.85 13.20
CA SER A 128 -14.06 -18.77 13.68
C SER A 128 -14.68 -17.99 12.54
N ASP A 129 -15.89 -17.48 12.77
CA ASP A 129 -16.60 -16.63 11.83
C ASP A 129 -16.76 -15.22 12.43
N ILE A 130 -16.46 -14.20 11.62
CA ILE A 130 -16.44 -12.79 12.03
C ILE A 130 -17.33 -12.01 11.07
N LYS A 131 -18.30 -11.26 11.61
CA LYS A 131 -19.11 -10.33 10.80
C LYS A 131 -18.26 -9.09 10.48
N VAL A 132 -18.28 -8.67 9.20
CA VAL A 132 -17.48 -7.55 8.69
C VAL A 132 -18.29 -6.66 7.77
N ALA A 133 -17.78 -5.45 7.50
CA ALA A 133 -18.34 -4.58 6.47
C ALA A 133 -18.24 -5.24 5.08
N PRO A 134 -19.12 -4.87 4.13
CA PRO A 134 -19.15 -5.49 2.79
C PRO A 134 -17.83 -5.43 2.01
N CYS A 135 -16.99 -4.44 2.29
CA CYS A 135 -15.69 -4.26 1.63
C CYS A 135 -14.58 -4.14 2.67
N VAL A 136 -14.51 -5.13 3.57
CA VAL A 136 -13.42 -5.23 4.54
C VAL A 136 -12.08 -5.42 3.80
N LYS A 137 -11.01 -4.98 4.41
CA LYS A 137 -9.65 -5.12 3.89
C LYS A 137 -8.80 -5.91 4.88
N ASP A 138 -7.90 -6.73 4.38
CA ASP A 138 -6.74 -7.17 5.16
C ASP A 138 -5.64 -6.11 5.15
N ALA A 139 -4.55 -6.35 5.86
CA ALA A 139 -3.47 -5.37 6.02
C ALA A 139 -2.77 -5.01 4.71
N LEU A 140 -2.54 -6.00 3.80
CA LEU A 140 -1.91 -5.75 2.50
C LEU A 140 -2.86 -5.01 1.57
N THR A 141 -4.09 -5.48 1.44
CA THR A 141 -5.13 -4.80 0.65
C THR A 141 -5.32 -3.36 1.12
N PHE A 142 -5.27 -3.11 2.44
CA PHE A 142 -5.37 -1.74 2.97
C PHE A 142 -4.18 -0.86 2.60
N LEU A 143 -2.97 -1.39 2.60
CA LEU A 143 -1.78 -0.66 2.16
C LEU A 143 -1.94 -0.21 0.70
N PHE A 144 -2.32 -1.13 -0.20
CA PHE A 144 -2.49 -0.80 -1.62
C PHE A 144 -3.70 0.09 -1.88
N PHE A 145 -4.81 -0.08 -1.16
CA PHE A 145 -5.94 0.84 -1.17
C PHE A 145 -5.51 2.26 -0.75
N THR A 146 -4.72 2.39 0.31
CA THR A 146 -4.18 3.68 0.77
C THR A 146 -3.35 4.35 -0.32
N ARG A 147 -2.47 3.62 -0.97
CA ARG A 147 -1.64 4.12 -2.07
C ARG A 147 -2.51 4.62 -3.24
N ARG A 148 -3.57 3.87 -3.60
CA ARG A 148 -4.53 4.29 -4.62
C ARG A 148 -5.20 5.62 -4.26
N GLU A 149 -5.72 5.73 -3.06
CA GLU A 149 -6.41 6.96 -2.61
C GLU A 149 -5.44 8.17 -2.61
N LEU A 150 -4.23 7.97 -2.08
CA LEU A 150 -3.19 9.01 -2.12
C LEU A 150 -2.81 9.40 -3.55
N GLY A 151 -2.71 8.44 -4.47
CA GLY A 151 -2.44 8.68 -5.89
C GLY A 151 -3.52 9.54 -6.56
N GLN A 152 -4.74 9.46 -6.05
CA GLN A 152 -5.90 10.27 -6.48
C GLN A 152 -6.04 11.58 -5.69
N GLY A 153 -5.08 11.91 -4.82
CA GLY A 153 -5.11 13.12 -3.99
C GLY A 153 -6.13 13.08 -2.85
N ARG A 154 -6.55 11.88 -2.43
CA ARG A 154 -7.54 11.70 -1.36
C ARG A 154 -6.94 10.97 -0.17
N MET A 155 -7.42 11.32 1.02
CA MET A 155 -7.18 10.52 2.22
C MET A 155 -8.24 9.41 2.32
N PRO A 156 -7.83 8.15 2.55
CA PRO A 156 -8.81 7.08 2.76
C PRO A 156 -9.64 7.36 4.02
N PRO A 157 -10.97 7.14 3.97
CA PRO A 157 -11.78 7.16 5.19
C PRO A 157 -11.39 5.99 6.11
N PRO A 158 -11.79 6.02 7.40
CA PRO A 158 -11.58 4.89 8.30
C PRO A 158 -12.11 3.58 7.70
N GLN A 159 -11.32 2.52 7.81
CA GLN A 159 -11.61 1.20 7.24
C GLN A 159 -11.61 0.12 8.31
N GLN A 160 -12.44 -0.91 8.14
CA GLN A 160 -12.28 -2.16 8.87
C GLN A 160 -11.15 -2.99 8.27
N ILE A 161 -10.21 -3.41 9.11
CA ILE A 161 -9.01 -4.16 8.72
C ILE A 161 -8.95 -5.48 9.47
N LEU A 162 -8.77 -6.55 8.71
CA LEU A 162 -8.45 -7.88 9.23
C LEU A 162 -6.94 -7.97 9.45
N TYR A 163 -6.55 -8.16 10.70
CA TYR A 163 -5.16 -8.43 11.08
C TYR A 163 -5.16 -9.25 12.37
N GLY A 164 -5.46 -10.52 12.24
CA GLY A 164 -5.89 -11.30 13.37
C GLY A 164 -7.28 -10.86 13.85
N PRO A 165 -7.45 -10.10 14.95
CA PRO A 165 -8.72 -9.45 15.27
C PRO A 165 -9.14 -8.44 14.20
N LEU A 166 -10.43 -8.05 14.25
CA LEU A 166 -10.94 -6.95 13.44
C LEU A 166 -10.57 -5.62 14.09
N TYR A 167 -9.89 -4.76 13.32
CA TYR A 167 -9.50 -3.40 13.71
C TYR A 167 -10.27 -2.37 12.90
N THR A 168 -10.38 -1.17 13.45
CA THR A 168 -10.71 0.04 12.68
C THR A 168 -9.42 0.83 12.49
N ALA A 169 -8.98 0.99 11.25
CA ALA A 169 -7.81 1.78 10.88
C ALA A 169 -8.23 3.19 10.47
N ARG A 170 -7.52 4.18 10.99
CA ARG A 170 -7.61 5.59 10.63
C ARG A 170 -6.24 6.10 10.25
N LEU A 171 -6.19 6.90 9.18
CA LEU A 171 -4.97 7.55 8.70
C LEU A 171 -5.05 9.05 8.98
N ASP A 172 -3.99 9.59 9.57
CA ASP A 172 -3.80 11.01 9.79
C ASP A 172 -2.59 11.49 8.97
N TYR A 173 -2.80 12.47 8.11
CA TYR A 173 -1.70 13.11 7.38
C TYR A 173 -0.94 14.05 8.33
N VAL A 174 0.37 13.85 8.42
CA VAL A 174 1.25 14.60 9.35
C VAL A 174 2.00 15.72 8.62
N GLY A 175 2.41 15.48 7.38
CA GLY A 175 3.18 16.45 6.62
C GLY A 175 3.96 15.81 5.48
N ALA A 176 4.85 16.60 4.90
CA ALA A 176 5.62 16.26 3.71
C ALA A 176 7.13 16.37 3.95
N PRO A 177 7.71 15.54 4.83
CA PRO A 177 9.12 15.61 5.11
C PRO A 177 9.99 15.07 3.96
N VAL A 178 11.22 15.59 3.88
CA VAL A 178 12.29 14.93 3.15
C VAL A 178 12.91 13.89 4.09
N ILE A 179 12.91 12.63 3.68
CA ILE A 179 13.57 11.55 4.42
C ILE A 179 14.75 11.01 3.63
N ARG A 180 15.65 10.29 4.29
CA ARG A 180 16.71 9.56 3.60
C ARG A 180 16.27 8.13 3.40
N VAL A 181 16.37 7.65 2.14
CA VAL A 181 16.06 6.26 1.75
C VAL A 181 17.25 5.75 0.95
N ALA A 182 17.84 4.65 1.37
CA ALA A 182 19.09 4.13 0.79
C ALA A 182 20.17 5.24 0.64
N GLY A 183 20.28 6.12 1.63
CA GLY A 183 21.24 7.22 1.65
C GLY A 183 20.88 8.44 0.80
N LYS A 184 19.80 8.43 0.02
CA LYS A 184 19.36 9.54 -0.84
C LYS A 184 18.20 10.31 -0.22
N PRO A 185 18.15 11.65 -0.39
CA PRO A 185 17.01 12.44 0.06
C PRO A 185 15.80 12.18 -0.85
N GLU A 186 14.64 11.91 -0.25
CA GLU A 186 13.37 11.65 -0.94
C GLU A 186 12.25 12.49 -0.34
N GLN A 187 11.49 13.17 -1.19
CA GLN A 187 10.25 13.83 -0.80
C GLN A 187 9.19 12.79 -0.50
N SER A 188 8.55 12.90 0.65
CA SER A 188 7.53 11.94 1.06
C SER A 188 6.28 12.62 1.60
N ASP A 189 5.18 11.88 1.63
CA ASP A 189 3.99 12.18 2.42
C ASP A 189 3.99 11.24 3.64
N MET A 190 4.00 11.82 4.85
CA MET A 190 4.00 11.09 6.11
C MET A 190 2.59 10.94 6.64
N LEU A 191 2.20 9.69 6.93
CA LEU A 191 0.95 9.33 7.57
C LEU A 191 1.19 8.57 8.86
N ILE A 192 0.32 8.80 9.84
CA ILE A 192 0.20 7.95 11.02
C ILE A 192 -1.04 7.09 10.85
N CYS A 193 -0.87 5.78 10.89
CA CYS A 193 -1.96 4.83 10.96
C CYS A 193 -2.25 4.48 12.41
N THR A 194 -3.50 4.66 12.84
CA THR A 194 -4.01 4.20 14.13
C THR A 194 -5.01 3.08 13.89
N MET A 195 -4.68 1.87 14.31
CA MET A 195 -5.55 0.69 14.26
C MET A 195 -6.10 0.42 15.65
N THR A 196 -7.40 0.60 15.85
CA THR A 196 -8.10 0.35 17.12
C THR A 196 -8.85 -0.97 17.03
N GLY A 197 -8.50 -1.92 17.85
CA GLY A 197 -9.11 -3.25 17.96
C GLY A 197 -9.73 -3.49 19.34
N PRO A 198 -10.30 -4.68 19.57
CA PRO A 198 -11.00 -5.02 20.81
C PRO A 198 -10.10 -5.05 22.06
N ALA A 199 -8.81 -5.36 21.89
CA ALA A 199 -7.88 -5.52 23.01
C ALA A 199 -6.66 -4.59 22.94
N SER A 200 -6.44 -3.91 21.82
CA SER A 200 -5.24 -3.09 21.62
C SER A 200 -5.45 -1.95 20.62
N THR A 201 -4.62 -0.94 20.75
CA THR A 201 -4.46 0.11 19.74
C THR A 201 -3.02 0.08 19.25
N ILE A 202 -2.83 -0.04 17.94
CA ILE A 202 -1.52 -0.06 17.29
C ILE A 202 -1.38 1.25 16.52
N LYS A 203 -0.24 1.91 16.66
CA LYS A 203 0.11 3.09 15.86
C LYS A 203 1.42 2.84 15.13
N PHE A 204 1.49 3.20 13.87
CA PHE A 204 2.69 3.13 13.07
C PHE A 204 2.78 4.27 12.06
N GLU A 205 4.00 4.56 11.63
CA GLU A 205 4.30 5.62 10.68
C GLU A 205 4.50 5.01 9.30
N MET A 206 3.95 5.67 8.28
CA MET A 206 4.15 5.31 6.87
C MET A 206 4.59 6.53 6.08
N TYR A 207 5.59 6.36 5.25
CA TYR A 207 6.13 7.40 4.37
C TYR A 207 6.00 6.94 2.93
N PHE A 208 5.27 7.70 2.13
CA PHE A 208 5.00 7.38 0.73
C PHE A 208 5.74 8.36 -0.18
N ALA A 209 6.35 7.86 -1.25
CA ALA A 209 6.89 8.70 -2.31
C ALA A 209 5.78 9.54 -2.96
N ARG A 210 6.16 10.67 -3.55
CA ARG A 210 5.26 11.50 -4.33
C ARG A 210 5.22 11.12 -5.81
N ASP A 211 5.53 9.87 -6.10
CA ASP A 211 5.38 9.26 -7.41
C ASP A 211 3.91 8.86 -7.69
N ALA A 212 3.63 8.43 -8.93
CA ALA A 212 2.29 8.00 -9.33
C ALA A 212 1.83 6.74 -8.55
N ALA A 213 2.76 5.87 -8.18
CA ALA A 213 2.47 4.64 -7.45
C ALA A 213 2.35 4.85 -5.93
N ARG A 214 2.70 6.04 -5.43
CA ARG A 214 2.77 6.28 -3.99
C ARG A 214 3.55 5.18 -3.29
N THR A 215 4.75 4.93 -3.82
CA THR A 215 5.62 3.84 -3.34
C THR A 215 5.91 3.99 -1.85
N PRO A 216 5.70 2.95 -1.02
CA PRO A 216 6.05 3.00 0.39
C PRO A 216 7.57 3.08 0.54
N LEU A 217 8.08 4.19 1.06
CA LEU A 217 9.51 4.43 1.25
C LEU A 217 10.02 3.87 2.58
N LEU A 218 9.19 4.04 3.61
CA LEU A 218 9.54 3.67 4.97
C LEU A 218 8.26 3.38 5.75
N ILE A 219 8.24 2.25 6.46
CA ILE A 219 7.18 1.89 7.40
C ILE A 219 7.84 1.62 8.75
N LYS A 220 7.42 2.34 9.81
CA LYS A 220 7.93 2.15 11.16
C LYS A 220 6.85 1.63 12.07
N VAL A 221 7.08 0.46 12.63
CA VAL A 221 6.16 -0.21 13.56
C VAL A 221 6.76 -0.20 14.96
N PRO A 222 6.17 0.51 15.93
CA PRO A 222 6.64 0.48 17.30
C PRO A 222 6.34 -0.88 17.93
N LEU A 223 7.33 -1.46 18.57
CA LEU A 223 7.21 -2.67 19.40
C LEU A 223 7.68 -2.36 20.80
N GLN A 224 7.42 -3.26 21.77
CA GLN A 224 7.85 -3.05 23.17
C GLN A 224 9.37 -2.89 23.33
N MET A 225 10.15 -3.46 22.42
CA MET A 225 11.62 -3.43 22.44
C MET A 225 12.21 -2.33 21.53
N GLY A 226 11.40 -1.46 20.93
CA GLY A 226 11.82 -0.43 19.96
C GLY A 226 10.95 -0.40 18.71
N SER A 227 11.31 0.43 17.73
CA SER A 227 10.57 0.52 16.46
C SER A 227 11.33 -0.22 15.37
N PHE A 228 10.71 -1.20 14.74
CA PHE A 228 11.22 -1.76 13.49
C PHE A 228 10.90 -0.85 12.32
N ALA A 229 11.83 -0.77 11.39
CA ALA A 229 11.67 -0.02 10.17
C ALA A 229 11.86 -0.93 8.97
N MET A 230 10.90 -0.90 8.04
CA MET A 230 11.06 -1.42 6.68
C MET A 230 11.39 -0.23 5.79
N GLU A 231 12.62 -0.17 5.29
CA GLU A 231 13.12 0.90 4.41
C GLU A 231 13.34 0.37 3.01
N LEU A 232 12.78 1.06 1.99
CA LEU A 232 12.92 0.68 0.59
C LEU A 232 14.39 0.63 0.17
N VAL A 233 14.81 -0.47 -0.45
CA VAL A 233 16.13 -0.65 -1.07
C VAL A 233 16.03 -0.32 -2.56
N ARG A 234 16.97 0.46 -3.08
CA ARG A 234 17.06 0.83 -4.49
C ARG A 234 18.31 0.29 -5.15
#